data_9ec7b82d26277dd7a06b949c60de5979
#
_entry.id   9ec7b82d26277dd7a06b949c60de5979
#
_cell.length_a   1.000
_cell.length_b   1.000
_cell.length_c   1.000
_cell.angle_alpha   90.00
_cell.angle_beta   90.00
_cell.angle_gamma   90.00
#
_symmetry.space_group_name_H-M   'P 1'
#
loop_
_entity.id
_entity.type
_entity.pdbx_description
1 polymer ?
#
loop_
_entity_poly.entity_id
_entity_poly.type
_entity_poly.pdbx_seq_one_letter_code
_entity_poly.pdbx_strand_id
1 'polypeptide(L)'
;MEENDMEAYVKYNRFHIEHRMHHTPNPFSAEGMYYNKEKDFYVCPMGQHMERTGTKHGKTDSGYITESARYRAGNCSGCPLRGQCFKAKGNRVIEVNHRLNAYKRKAAELLTSEEGIRHRGRRCIEPEAVFGQIKNNMAYRRFRHFGKDKIAMDFSFLAIAFNIKKLCKRLLNGDYNNLQALIKRFLEWILRIKTNSIAFLGYKQMKIAI
;
A
#
# COMPACT_ATOMS: atom_id res chain seq x y z
N MET A 1 12.61 -2.68 -1.01
CA MET A 1 12.30 -1.92 -2.23
C MET A 1 13.48 -1.04 -2.61
N GLU A 2 14.03 -0.25 -1.69
CA GLU A 2 15.24 0.53 -1.94
C GLU A 2 16.45 -0.36 -2.31
N GLU A 3 16.57 -1.56 -1.75
CA GLU A 3 17.61 -2.54 -2.10
C GLU A 3 17.53 -3.08 -3.54
N ASN A 4 16.38 -2.95 -4.19
CA ASN A 4 16.13 -3.43 -5.55
C ASN A 4 15.91 -2.29 -6.56
N ASP A 5 16.28 -1.06 -6.21
CA ASP A 5 16.15 0.15 -7.03
C ASP A 5 14.71 0.37 -7.57
N MET A 6 13.71 0.02 -6.76
CA MET A 6 12.30 0.17 -7.11
C MET A 6 11.67 1.37 -6.42
N GLU A 7 11.03 2.24 -7.19
CA GLU A 7 10.23 3.32 -6.66
C GLU A 7 8.90 2.82 -6.09
N ALA A 8 8.61 3.21 -4.85
CA ALA A 8 7.45 2.74 -4.12
C ALA A 8 6.29 3.76 -4.14
N TYR A 9 5.38 3.65 -5.10
CA TYR A 9 4.14 4.44 -5.17
C TYR A 9 3.10 3.92 -4.17
N VAL A 10 3.45 3.87 -2.89
CA VAL A 10 2.60 3.31 -1.83
C VAL A 10 1.83 4.39 -1.12
N LYS A 11 0.49 4.30 -1.19
CA LYS A 11 -0.41 5.22 -0.52
C LYS A 11 -0.51 4.89 0.97
N TYR A 12 -0.31 5.90 1.84
CA TYR A 12 -0.53 5.78 3.28
C TYR A 12 -1.95 6.29 3.68
N ASN A 13 -2.42 5.87 4.86
CA ASN A 13 -3.83 6.03 5.27
C ASN A 13 -4.39 7.45 5.18
N ARG A 14 -3.61 8.48 5.49
CA ARG A 14 -4.09 9.88 5.52
C ARG A 14 -3.79 10.66 4.25
N PHE A 15 -3.16 10.06 3.25
CA PHE A 15 -2.73 10.73 2.02
C PHE A 15 -3.84 11.59 1.38
N HIS A 16 -5.06 11.06 1.21
CA HIS A 16 -6.14 11.82 0.59
C HIS A 16 -6.69 12.96 1.44
N ILE A 17 -6.60 12.83 2.76
CA ILE A 17 -7.05 13.88 3.69
C ILE A 17 -6.06 15.03 3.67
N GLU A 18 -4.77 14.72 3.73
CA GLU A 18 -3.67 15.69 3.77
C GLU A 18 -3.51 16.47 2.46
N HIS A 19 -3.93 15.89 1.32
CA HIS A 19 -3.84 16.53 -0.01
C HIS A 19 -5.19 17.09 -0.51
N ARG A 20 -6.18 17.31 0.35
CA ARG A 20 -7.40 18.04 -0.01
C ARG A 20 -7.13 19.55 -0.04
N MET A 21 -7.77 20.27 -0.98
CA MET A 21 -7.58 21.73 -1.18
C MET A 21 -7.76 22.57 0.09
N HIS A 22 -8.56 22.13 1.05
CA HIS A 22 -8.83 22.86 2.30
C HIS A 22 -8.37 22.10 3.55
N HIS A 23 -7.34 21.26 3.42
CA HIS A 23 -6.81 20.54 4.59
C HIS A 23 -5.95 21.48 5.43
N THR A 24 -6.41 21.80 6.64
CA THR A 24 -5.61 22.47 7.66
C THR A 24 -5.21 21.43 8.70
N PRO A 25 -3.89 21.24 8.95
CA PRO A 25 -3.45 20.36 10.03
C PRO A 25 -4.00 20.82 11.37
N ASN A 26 -4.41 19.88 12.23
CA ASN A 26 -4.82 20.23 13.58
C ASN A 26 -3.62 20.86 14.32
N PRO A 27 -3.72 22.12 14.80
CA PRO A 27 -2.63 22.81 15.48
C PRO A 27 -2.14 22.12 16.75
N PHE A 28 -2.97 21.25 17.32
CA PHE A 28 -2.61 20.44 18.47
C PHE A 28 -1.98 19.09 18.12
N SER A 29 -1.89 18.70 16.86
CA SER A 29 -1.18 17.48 16.44
C SER A 29 0.31 17.76 16.24
N ALA A 30 1.16 16.72 16.33
CA ALA A 30 2.58 16.86 16.03
C ALA A 30 2.84 17.35 14.59
N GLU A 31 1.92 17.08 13.65
CA GLU A 31 1.98 17.53 12.26
C GLU A 31 1.66 19.03 12.10
N GLY A 32 0.84 19.61 13.02
CA GLY A 32 0.49 21.03 13.02
C GLY A 32 1.40 21.91 13.90
N MET A 33 2.31 21.31 14.65
CA MET A 33 3.27 22.03 15.50
C MET A 33 4.55 22.33 14.74
N TYR A 34 5.16 23.48 15.04
CA TYR A 34 6.50 23.80 14.53
C TYR A 34 7.56 22.88 15.14
N TYR A 35 8.38 22.28 14.29
CA TYR A 35 9.52 21.45 14.68
C TYR A 35 10.84 22.10 14.28
N ASN A 36 11.71 22.37 15.28
CA ASN A 36 13.06 22.80 15.02
C ASN A 36 13.99 21.60 14.91
N LYS A 37 14.48 21.36 13.69
CA LYS A 37 15.32 20.20 13.38
C LYS A 37 16.74 20.31 13.98
N GLU A 38 17.28 21.53 14.10
CA GLU A 38 18.66 21.73 14.59
C GLU A 38 18.77 21.48 16.07
N LYS A 39 17.78 21.95 16.85
CA LYS A 39 17.76 21.84 18.31
C LYS A 39 16.87 20.71 18.82
N ASP A 40 16.26 19.95 17.92
CA ASP A 40 15.39 18.78 18.19
C ASP A 40 14.30 19.04 19.24
N PHE A 41 13.48 20.10 19.04
CA PHE A 41 12.32 20.39 19.86
C PHE A 41 11.09 20.78 19.03
N TYR A 42 9.92 20.57 19.60
CA TYR A 42 8.65 21.06 19.07
C TYR A 42 8.21 22.31 19.82
N VAL A 43 7.46 23.18 19.16
CA VAL A 43 6.82 24.35 19.78
C VAL A 43 5.33 24.09 19.89
N CYS A 44 4.79 24.11 21.11
CA CYS A 44 3.36 23.97 21.33
C CYS A 44 2.58 25.22 20.86
N PRO A 45 1.24 25.16 20.65
CA PRO A 45 0.46 26.32 20.22
C PRO A 45 0.51 27.54 21.15
N MET A 46 0.98 27.37 22.40
CA MET A 46 1.22 28.46 23.35
C MET A 46 2.67 28.97 23.31
N GLY A 47 3.48 28.55 22.35
CA GLY A 47 4.88 29.00 22.22
C GLY A 47 5.88 28.32 23.14
N GLN A 48 5.47 27.32 23.94
CA GLN A 48 6.42 26.60 24.81
C GLN A 48 7.21 25.56 24.00
N HIS A 49 8.49 25.42 24.33
CA HIS A 49 9.33 24.36 23.80
C HIS A 49 8.94 23.00 24.42
N MET A 50 8.81 22.02 23.60
CA MET A 50 8.65 20.62 24.00
C MET A 50 9.97 19.90 23.70
N GLU A 51 10.72 19.62 24.75
CA GLU A 51 12.04 19.03 24.65
C GLU A 51 11.98 17.52 24.52
N ARG A 52 12.97 16.94 23.85
CA ARG A 52 13.10 15.51 23.73
C ARG A 52 13.43 14.88 25.07
N THR A 53 12.59 13.96 25.53
CA THR A 53 12.76 13.25 26.82
C THR A 53 13.26 11.82 26.67
N GLY A 54 13.25 11.30 25.44
CA GLY A 54 13.72 9.94 25.19
C GLY A 54 13.12 9.33 23.91
N THR A 55 13.32 8.06 23.78
CA THR A 55 12.82 7.27 22.66
C THR A 55 11.96 6.11 23.18
N LYS A 56 10.84 5.87 22.55
CA LYS A 56 9.96 4.74 22.84
C LYS A 56 10.11 3.71 21.74
N HIS A 57 10.43 2.50 22.13
CA HIS A 57 10.43 1.34 21.25
C HIS A 57 9.09 0.62 21.36
N GLY A 58 8.53 0.22 20.24
CA GLY A 58 7.31 -0.56 20.14
C GLY A 58 7.50 -1.68 19.14
N LYS A 59 6.66 -2.72 19.24
CA LYS A 59 6.61 -3.81 18.27
C LYS A 59 5.19 -3.87 17.70
N THR A 60 5.07 -3.89 16.38
CA THR A 60 3.78 -4.06 15.70
C THR A 60 3.34 -5.53 15.75
N ASP A 61 2.06 -5.82 15.48
CA ASP A 61 1.53 -7.18 15.41
C ASP A 61 2.26 -8.03 14.34
N SER A 62 2.77 -7.39 13.30
CA SER A 62 3.61 -8.04 12.27
C SER A 62 5.06 -8.27 12.69
N GLY A 63 5.44 -7.94 13.93
CA GLY A 63 6.78 -8.14 14.47
C GLY A 63 7.79 -7.01 14.17
N TYR A 64 7.38 -5.96 13.43
CA TYR A 64 8.26 -4.84 13.10
C TYR A 64 8.52 -3.95 14.32
N ILE A 65 9.80 -3.61 14.57
CA ILE A 65 10.20 -2.73 15.67
C ILE A 65 10.05 -1.27 15.22
N THR A 66 9.25 -0.51 15.98
CA THR A 66 9.04 0.93 15.76
C THR A 66 9.82 1.73 16.79
N GLU A 67 10.36 2.84 16.35
CA GLU A 67 11.08 3.79 17.20
C GLU A 67 10.42 5.16 17.10
N SER A 68 10.00 5.73 18.22
CA SER A 68 9.34 7.02 18.29
C SER A 68 10.02 7.92 19.30
N ALA A 69 10.43 9.10 18.88
CA ALA A 69 10.95 10.13 19.77
C ALA A 69 9.81 10.72 20.62
N ARG A 70 10.07 10.91 21.91
CA ARG A 70 9.11 11.51 22.86
C ARG A 70 9.54 12.92 23.20
N TYR A 71 8.60 13.86 23.05
CA TYR A 71 8.80 15.27 23.39
C TYR A 71 7.81 15.67 24.46
N ARG A 72 8.26 16.39 25.47
CA ARG A 72 7.45 16.81 26.62
C ARG A 72 7.44 18.32 26.77
N ALA A 73 6.26 18.90 26.95
CA ALA A 73 6.09 20.31 27.28
C ALA A 73 6.63 20.60 28.69
N GLY A 74 7.22 21.78 28.90
CA GLY A 74 7.77 22.19 30.17
C GLY A 74 6.72 22.36 31.27
N ASN A 75 5.65 23.15 30.99
CA ASN A 75 4.57 23.39 31.95
C ASN A 75 3.21 23.56 31.25
N CYS A 76 2.27 22.70 31.56
CA CYS A 76 0.89 22.78 31.07
C CYS A 76 -0.10 23.17 32.17
N SER A 77 0.37 23.51 33.39
CA SER A 77 -0.52 23.98 34.47
C SER A 77 -1.02 25.38 34.16
N GLY A 78 -2.33 25.64 34.33
CA GLY A 78 -2.92 26.94 34.04
C GLY A 78 -2.99 27.32 32.54
N CYS A 79 -2.61 26.43 31.62
CA CYS A 79 -2.67 26.73 30.18
C CYS A 79 -4.12 26.91 29.70
N PRO A 80 -4.49 28.05 29.06
CA PRO A 80 -5.86 28.30 28.60
C PRO A 80 -6.31 27.34 27.49
N LEU A 81 -5.37 26.83 26.71
CA LEU A 81 -5.68 25.86 25.62
C LEU A 81 -5.71 24.41 26.10
N ARG A 82 -5.52 24.15 27.40
CA ARG A 82 -5.38 22.79 27.93
C ARG A 82 -6.57 21.89 27.56
N GLY A 83 -7.79 22.39 27.69
CA GLY A 83 -9.00 21.59 27.40
C GLY A 83 -9.12 21.13 25.95
N GLN A 84 -8.59 21.90 25.01
CA GLN A 84 -8.55 21.58 23.58
C GLN A 84 -7.32 20.75 23.19
N CYS A 85 -6.18 21.07 23.84
CA CYS A 85 -4.88 20.50 23.51
C CYS A 85 -4.67 19.10 24.10
N PHE A 86 -4.99 18.93 25.40
CA PHE A 86 -4.63 17.72 26.15
C PHE A 86 -5.47 17.54 27.42
N LYS A 87 -6.20 16.45 27.53
CA LYS A 87 -7.13 16.19 28.64
C LYS A 87 -6.53 15.42 29.82
N ALA A 88 -5.41 14.72 29.63
CA ALA A 88 -4.80 13.90 30.69
C ALA A 88 -4.08 14.75 31.75
N LYS A 89 -3.81 14.16 32.90
CA LYS A 89 -3.06 14.79 33.99
C LYS A 89 -1.58 15.00 33.60
N GLY A 90 -0.94 16.04 34.13
CA GLY A 90 0.48 16.34 33.90
C GLY A 90 0.76 17.14 32.62
N ASN A 91 2.02 17.17 32.21
CA ASN A 91 2.45 17.89 31.03
C ASN A 91 2.24 17.05 29.77
N ARG A 92 1.94 17.73 28.65
CA ARG A 92 1.71 17.06 27.40
C ARG A 92 2.98 16.38 26.88
N VAL A 93 2.81 15.14 26.42
CA VAL A 93 3.85 14.38 25.71
C VAL A 93 3.32 14.05 24.31
N ILE A 94 4.15 14.23 23.29
CA ILE A 94 3.90 13.77 21.93
C ILE A 94 4.91 12.70 21.56
N GLU A 95 4.51 11.72 20.77
CA GLU A 95 5.36 10.67 20.23
C GLU A 95 5.43 10.82 18.71
N VAL A 96 6.64 10.94 18.18
CA VAL A 96 6.84 11.20 16.75
C VAL A 96 7.83 10.20 16.18
N ASN A 97 7.44 9.51 15.14
CA ASN A 97 8.33 8.65 14.38
C ASN A 97 8.88 9.42 13.16
N HIS A 98 10.06 10.01 13.31
CA HIS A 98 10.70 10.83 12.26
C HIS A 98 11.00 10.01 11.00
N ARG A 99 11.39 8.74 11.15
CA ARG A 99 11.64 7.83 10.03
C ARG A 99 10.39 7.59 9.21
N LEU A 100 9.26 7.29 9.87
CA LEU A 100 7.97 7.14 9.21
C LEU A 100 7.54 8.42 8.50
N ASN A 101 7.74 9.58 9.14
CA ASN A 101 7.39 10.88 8.54
C ASN A 101 8.26 11.19 7.30
N ALA A 102 9.54 10.79 7.30
CA ALA A 102 10.40 10.90 6.13
C ALA A 102 9.90 10.02 4.97
N TYR A 103 9.51 8.77 5.25
CA TYR A 103 8.92 7.89 4.24
C TYR A 103 7.56 8.40 3.73
N LYS A 104 6.72 8.97 4.59
CA LYS A 104 5.45 9.60 4.16
C LYS A 104 5.69 10.78 3.22
N ARG A 105 6.69 11.64 3.49
CA ARG A 105 7.05 12.74 2.59
C ARG A 105 7.52 12.24 1.24
N LYS A 106 8.47 11.29 1.21
CA LYS A 106 8.94 10.67 -0.04
C LYS A 106 7.79 10.03 -0.82
N ALA A 107 6.89 9.31 -0.14
CA ALA A 107 5.72 8.71 -0.77
C ALA A 107 4.73 9.77 -1.28
N ALA A 108 4.55 10.89 -0.58
CA ALA A 108 3.70 12.00 -1.02
C ALA A 108 4.27 12.66 -2.28
N GLU A 109 5.56 12.93 -2.33
CA GLU A 109 6.26 13.48 -3.50
C GLU A 109 6.08 12.57 -4.72
N LEU A 110 6.34 11.27 -4.59
CA LEU A 110 6.13 10.29 -5.66
C LEU A 110 4.66 10.22 -6.10
N LEU A 111 3.71 10.16 -5.17
CA LEU A 111 2.29 10.05 -5.49
C LEU A 111 1.70 11.32 -6.10
N THR A 112 2.27 12.49 -5.86
CA THR A 112 1.83 13.78 -6.44
C THR A 112 2.54 14.12 -7.73
N SER A 113 3.61 13.41 -8.09
CA SER A 113 4.28 13.55 -9.39
C SER A 113 3.32 13.19 -10.54
N GLU A 114 3.63 13.64 -11.75
CA GLU A 114 2.85 13.31 -12.95
C GLU A 114 2.71 11.80 -13.15
N GLU A 115 3.79 11.07 -12.96
CA GLU A 115 3.80 9.61 -13.03
C GLU A 115 2.95 8.97 -11.92
N GLY A 116 3.05 9.46 -10.70
CA GLY A 116 2.22 9.01 -9.57
C GLY A 116 0.72 9.24 -9.80
N ILE A 117 0.35 10.37 -10.40
CA ILE A 117 -1.04 10.67 -10.79
C ILE A 117 -1.50 9.67 -11.86
N ARG A 118 -0.68 9.40 -12.87
CA ARG A 118 -0.95 8.40 -13.91
C ARG A 118 -1.15 7.00 -13.33
N HIS A 119 -0.27 6.56 -12.42
CA HIS A 119 -0.39 5.26 -11.75
C HIS A 119 -1.63 5.17 -10.87
N ARG A 120 -1.97 6.22 -10.13
CA ARG A 120 -3.21 6.27 -9.32
C ARG A 120 -4.47 6.20 -10.18
N GLY A 121 -4.50 6.89 -11.32
CA GLY A 121 -5.60 6.83 -12.28
C GLY A 121 -5.79 5.42 -12.85
N ARG A 122 -4.72 4.76 -13.27
CA ARG A 122 -4.78 3.39 -13.79
C ARG A 122 -5.25 2.36 -12.76
N ARG A 123 -4.90 2.54 -11.49
CA ARG A 123 -5.28 1.63 -10.41
C ARG A 123 -6.79 1.44 -10.28
N CYS A 124 -7.58 2.47 -10.50
CA CYS A 124 -9.04 2.37 -10.45
C CYS A 124 -9.60 1.60 -11.67
N ILE A 125 -8.97 1.77 -12.84
CA ILE A 125 -9.46 1.20 -14.10
C ILE A 125 -9.15 -0.29 -14.19
N GLU A 126 -7.95 -0.71 -13.81
CA GLU A 126 -7.48 -2.09 -14.03
C GLU A 126 -8.18 -3.13 -13.12
N PRO A 127 -8.18 -3.02 -11.78
CA PRO A 127 -8.79 -4.03 -10.94
C PRO A 127 -10.31 -3.88 -10.80
N GLU A 128 -10.83 -2.66 -10.66
CA GLU A 128 -12.26 -2.43 -10.41
C GLU A 128 -13.12 -2.74 -11.64
N ALA A 129 -12.65 -2.38 -12.84
CA ALA A 129 -13.33 -2.70 -14.08
C ALA A 129 -13.41 -4.22 -14.31
N VAL A 130 -12.34 -4.98 -14.00
CA VAL A 130 -12.32 -6.43 -14.11
C VAL A 130 -13.31 -7.06 -13.12
N PHE A 131 -13.27 -6.66 -11.85
CA PHE A 131 -14.21 -7.17 -10.85
C PHE A 131 -15.66 -6.77 -11.13
N GLY A 132 -15.90 -5.57 -11.64
CA GLY A 132 -17.21 -5.13 -12.11
C GLY A 132 -17.75 -6.00 -13.25
N GLN A 133 -16.92 -6.32 -14.24
CA GLN A 133 -17.30 -7.22 -15.32
C GLN A 133 -17.59 -8.64 -14.83
N ILE A 134 -16.76 -9.19 -13.95
CA ILE A 134 -16.94 -10.52 -13.38
C ILE A 134 -18.25 -10.59 -12.59
N LYS A 135 -18.49 -9.65 -11.67
CA LYS A 135 -19.67 -9.67 -10.79
C LYS A 135 -20.98 -9.33 -11.52
N ASN A 136 -20.96 -8.33 -12.41
CA ASN A 136 -22.16 -7.82 -13.06
C ASN A 136 -22.42 -8.47 -14.41
N ASN A 137 -21.44 -8.46 -15.33
CA ASN A 137 -21.65 -8.93 -16.71
C ASN A 137 -21.55 -10.45 -16.85
N MET A 138 -20.76 -11.12 -15.98
CA MET A 138 -20.68 -12.58 -15.94
C MET A 138 -21.54 -13.19 -14.83
N ALA A 139 -22.24 -12.36 -14.04
CA ALA A 139 -23.10 -12.76 -12.93
C ALA A 139 -22.40 -13.64 -11.88
N TYR A 140 -21.06 -13.61 -11.82
CA TYR A 140 -20.27 -14.39 -10.89
C TYR A 140 -20.08 -13.61 -9.59
N ARG A 141 -21.11 -13.69 -8.71
CA ARG A 141 -21.16 -12.89 -7.48
C ARG A 141 -20.55 -13.57 -6.27
N ARG A 142 -20.46 -14.89 -6.25
CA ARG A 142 -19.98 -15.71 -5.12
C ARG A 142 -19.24 -16.93 -5.62
N PHE A 143 -18.23 -17.36 -4.88
CA PHE A 143 -17.62 -18.67 -5.08
C PHE A 143 -18.63 -19.79 -4.73
N ARG A 144 -18.63 -20.86 -5.50
CA ARG A 144 -19.55 -22.00 -5.32
C ARG A 144 -18.97 -23.08 -4.42
N HIS A 145 -17.66 -23.03 -4.17
CA HIS A 145 -16.92 -24.03 -3.40
C HIS A 145 -16.40 -23.47 -2.09
N PHE A 146 -16.15 -24.36 -1.14
CA PHE A 146 -15.53 -24.03 0.16
C PHE A 146 -14.12 -24.65 0.24
N GLY A 147 -13.22 -23.94 0.92
CA GLY A 147 -11.83 -24.35 1.09
C GLY A 147 -10.90 -23.74 0.05
N LYS A 148 -9.65 -23.48 0.47
CA LYS A 148 -8.66 -22.70 -0.31
C LYS A 148 -8.40 -23.30 -1.69
N ASP A 149 -8.18 -24.61 -1.77
CA ASP A 149 -7.78 -25.27 -3.01
C ASP A 149 -8.92 -25.28 -4.05
N LYS A 150 -10.15 -25.56 -3.58
CA LYS A 150 -11.34 -25.55 -4.43
C LYS A 150 -11.70 -24.15 -4.93
N ILE A 151 -11.53 -23.12 -4.07
CA ILE A 151 -11.73 -21.74 -4.46
C ILE A 151 -10.65 -21.28 -5.47
N ALA A 152 -9.39 -21.70 -5.27
CA ALA A 152 -8.31 -21.40 -6.21
C ALA A 152 -8.57 -22.02 -7.59
N MET A 153 -9.07 -23.27 -7.62
CA MET A 153 -9.46 -23.93 -8.86
C MET A 153 -10.62 -23.20 -9.55
N ASP A 154 -11.68 -22.87 -8.83
CA ASP A 154 -12.86 -22.15 -9.33
C ASP A 154 -12.47 -20.78 -9.90
N PHE A 155 -11.61 -20.03 -9.18
CA PHE A 155 -11.08 -18.76 -9.66
C PHE A 155 -10.21 -18.91 -10.91
N SER A 156 -9.43 -20.00 -11.02
CA SER A 156 -8.60 -20.26 -12.20
C SER A 156 -9.44 -20.49 -13.45
N PHE A 157 -10.52 -21.25 -13.36
CA PHE A 157 -11.47 -21.44 -14.46
C PHE A 157 -12.16 -20.13 -14.85
N LEU A 158 -12.56 -19.32 -13.87
CA LEU A 158 -13.12 -18.00 -14.10
C LEU A 158 -12.15 -17.08 -14.84
N ALA A 159 -10.88 -17.07 -14.42
CA ALA A 159 -9.83 -16.27 -15.06
C ALA A 159 -9.59 -16.69 -16.51
N ILE A 160 -9.57 -18.00 -16.79
CA ILE A 160 -9.48 -18.53 -18.15
C ILE A 160 -10.67 -18.08 -19.01
N ALA A 161 -11.89 -18.26 -18.51
CA ALA A 161 -13.11 -17.85 -19.21
C ALA A 161 -13.13 -16.33 -19.49
N PHE A 162 -12.72 -15.52 -18.52
CA PHE A 162 -12.60 -14.07 -18.68
C PHE A 162 -11.59 -13.69 -19.75
N ASN A 163 -10.43 -14.32 -19.78
CA ASN A 163 -9.39 -14.08 -20.76
C ASN A 163 -9.81 -14.51 -22.18
N ILE A 164 -10.47 -15.65 -22.32
CA ILE A 164 -11.05 -16.10 -23.60
C ILE A 164 -12.09 -15.09 -24.10
N LYS A 165 -13.01 -14.65 -23.25
CA LYS A 165 -14.00 -13.62 -23.59
C LYS A 165 -13.35 -12.32 -24.07
N LYS A 166 -12.26 -11.88 -23.39
CA LYS A 166 -11.51 -10.69 -23.78
C LYS A 166 -10.81 -10.87 -25.12
N LEU A 167 -10.26 -12.05 -25.36
CA LEU A 167 -9.64 -12.43 -26.64
C LEU A 167 -10.66 -12.41 -27.77
N CYS A 168 -11.81 -13.09 -27.60
CA CYS A 168 -12.89 -13.08 -28.60
C CYS A 168 -13.35 -11.66 -28.92
N LYS A 169 -13.54 -10.81 -27.94
CA LYS A 169 -13.93 -9.41 -28.17
C LYS A 169 -12.88 -8.63 -28.98
N ARG A 170 -11.59 -8.85 -28.75
CA ARG A 170 -10.51 -8.22 -29.55
C ARG A 170 -10.51 -8.73 -31.00
N LEU A 171 -10.72 -10.02 -31.20
CA LEU A 171 -10.83 -10.61 -32.51
C LEU A 171 -12.00 -10.03 -33.33
N LEU A 172 -13.18 -9.93 -32.71
CA LEU A 172 -14.36 -9.36 -33.33
C LEU A 172 -14.21 -7.87 -33.66
N ASN A 173 -13.43 -7.14 -32.90
CA ASN A 173 -13.18 -5.72 -33.15
C ASN A 173 -12.06 -5.45 -34.19
N GLY A 174 -11.53 -6.46 -34.86
CA GLY A 174 -10.56 -6.32 -35.95
C GLY A 174 -9.13 -6.02 -35.51
N ASP A 175 -8.80 -6.24 -34.26
CA ASP A 175 -7.46 -6.00 -33.70
C ASP A 175 -6.49 -7.16 -34.03
N TYR A 176 -6.41 -7.48 -35.37
CA TYR A 176 -5.65 -8.63 -35.88
C TYR A 176 -4.13 -8.48 -35.71
N ASN A 177 -3.61 -7.26 -35.70
CA ASN A 177 -2.17 -7.01 -35.74
C ASN A 177 -1.40 -7.50 -34.48
N ASN A 178 -2.08 -7.65 -33.36
CA ASN A 178 -1.50 -8.15 -32.11
C ASN A 178 -1.83 -9.63 -31.83
N LEU A 179 -2.70 -10.25 -32.65
CA LEU A 179 -3.17 -11.60 -32.37
C LEU A 179 -2.09 -12.66 -32.53
N GLN A 180 -1.32 -12.58 -33.61
CA GLN A 180 -0.22 -13.55 -33.85
C GLN A 180 0.84 -13.47 -32.74
N ALA A 181 1.14 -12.27 -32.25
CA ALA A 181 2.06 -12.09 -31.12
C ALA A 181 1.48 -12.64 -29.79
N LEU A 182 0.18 -12.49 -29.57
CA LEU A 182 -0.51 -13.04 -28.38
C LEU A 182 -0.60 -14.57 -28.44
N ILE A 183 -0.95 -15.15 -29.59
CA ILE A 183 -0.99 -16.60 -29.78
C ILE A 183 0.43 -17.19 -29.62
N LYS A 184 1.45 -16.56 -30.18
CA LYS A 184 2.84 -16.98 -30.02
C LYS A 184 3.26 -16.98 -28.55
N ARG A 185 2.99 -15.89 -27.79
CA ARG A 185 3.26 -15.81 -26.35
C ARG A 185 2.50 -16.86 -25.54
N PHE A 186 1.27 -17.14 -25.89
CA PHE A 186 0.46 -18.15 -25.21
C PHE A 186 0.98 -19.56 -25.47
N LEU A 187 1.38 -19.88 -26.70
CA LEU A 187 2.00 -21.15 -27.04
C LEU A 187 3.37 -21.32 -26.35
N GLU A 188 4.19 -20.29 -26.33
CA GLU A 188 5.46 -20.28 -25.59
C GLU A 188 5.25 -20.51 -24.08
N TRP A 189 4.23 -19.92 -23.51
CA TRP A 189 3.85 -20.13 -22.10
C TRP A 189 3.39 -21.56 -21.82
N ILE A 190 2.55 -22.15 -22.68
CA ILE A 190 2.16 -23.57 -22.59
C ILE A 190 3.36 -24.50 -22.71
N LEU A 191 4.28 -24.22 -23.63
CA LEU A 191 5.51 -25.00 -23.78
C LEU A 191 6.39 -24.94 -22.53
N ARG A 192 6.53 -23.77 -21.90
CA ARG A 192 7.24 -23.61 -20.62
C ARG A 192 6.60 -24.42 -19.49
N ILE A 193 5.28 -24.47 -19.41
CA ILE A 193 4.59 -25.31 -18.41
C ILE A 193 4.88 -26.79 -18.65
N LYS A 194 4.83 -27.26 -19.91
CA LYS A 194 5.16 -28.65 -20.25
C LYS A 194 6.60 -29.01 -19.90
N THR A 195 7.57 -28.16 -20.23
CA THR A 195 8.97 -28.40 -19.90
C THR A 195 9.23 -28.42 -18.39
N ASN A 196 8.62 -27.52 -17.62
CA ASN A 196 8.73 -27.51 -16.15
C ASN A 196 8.04 -28.73 -15.51
N SER A 197 6.93 -29.20 -16.07
CA SER A 197 6.24 -30.39 -15.56
C SER A 197 7.03 -31.68 -15.84
N ILE A 198 7.70 -31.77 -16.96
CA ILE A 198 8.59 -32.92 -17.32
C ILE A 198 9.85 -32.89 -16.42
N ALA A 199 10.44 -31.73 -16.17
CA ALA A 199 11.56 -31.57 -15.23
C ALA A 199 11.18 -31.96 -13.80
N PHE A 200 9.97 -31.61 -13.37
CA PHE A 200 9.45 -31.96 -12.02
C PHE A 200 9.17 -33.46 -11.89
N LEU A 201 8.68 -34.13 -12.92
CA LEU A 201 8.45 -35.59 -12.96
C LEU A 201 9.78 -36.35 -12.99
N GLY A 202 10.78 -35.87 -13.75
CA GLY A 202 12.12 -36.44 -13.78
C GLY A 202 12.85 -36.36 -12.45
N TYR A 203 12.68 -35.25 -11.72
CA TYR A 203 13.27 -35.07 -10.38
C TYR A 203 12.62 -36.00 -9.32
N LYS A 204 11.35 -36.35 -9.49
CA LYS A 204 10.65 -37.26 -8.58
C LYS A 204 11.04 -38.72 -8.79
N GLN A 205 11.38 -39.11 -10.02
CA GLN A 205 11.88 -40.47 -10.29
C GLN A 205 13.31 -40.68 -9.80
N MET A 206 14.18 -39.65 -9.82
CA MET A 206 15.55 -39.77 -9.26
C MET A 206 15.59 -39.87 -7.73
N LYS A 207 14.55 -39.44 -6.99
CA LYS A 207 14.48 -39.60 -5.52
C LYS A 207 13.91 -40.94 -5.05
N ILE A 208 13.40 -41.79 -5.93
CA ILE A 208 12.87 -43.14 -5.58
C ILE A 208 13.92 -44.22 -5.87
N ALA A 209 15.05 -43.89 -6.50
CA ALA A 209 16.12 -44.80 -6.86
C ALA A 209 17.39 -44.70 -5.95
N ILE A 210 17.26 -44.11 -4.76
CA ILE A 210 18.20 -44.15 -3.64
C ILE A 210 17.40 -44.57 -2.38
#